data_284867a89d0f400cd34a2749c0b20eba
#
_entry.id   284867a89d0f400cd34a2749c0b20eba
#
_cell.length_a   1.000
_cell.length_b   1.000
_cell.length_c   1.000
_cell.angle_alpha   90.00
_cell.angle_beta   90.00
_cell.angle_gamma   90.00
#
_symmetry.space_group_name_H-M   'P 1'
#
loop_
_entity.id
_entity.type
_entity.pdbx_description
1 polymer ?
#
loop_
_entity_poly.entity_id
_entity_poly.type
_entity_poly.pdbx_seq_one_letter_code
_entity_poly.pdbx_strand_id
1 'polypeptide(L)'
;MHSKLTARLVFTPLTTNTIMKINISIPLLFLLACLPSTAHAETKGFTSIFDGASLKGWEPTKGAENAWRVADGILIGTGDQGRGYLTYTGHKHLADLEMKFSYRFPDKGNSGVSIRAIEDETGKRDFKSYHADLGHKGIGKNVMGAWDFHTPGRIEHRCFRGDRLVINADDSATITEIKDGLSFDDINSQQWNDVHIIARGNHFQLIINGKLSSEFIEHLPEAKRLKKGMIQLQLHDPGMIVEFRDIRLKIIK
;
A
#
# COMPACT_ATOMS: atom_id res chain seq x y z
N MET A 1 46.04 -35.62 55.00
CA MET A 1 47.51 -35.83 54.92
C MET A 1 47.99 -35.26 53.61
N HIS A 2 48.93 -34.37 53.72
CA HIS A 2 49.48 -33.46 52.69
C HIS A 2 50.32 -34.16 51.65
N SER A 3 50.36 -33.63 50.45
CA SER A 3 51.64 -33.51 49.71
C SER A 3 51.47 -32.45 48.60
N LYS A 4 52.23 -31.34 48.84
CA LYS A 4 52.44 -30.28 47.82
C LYS A 4 53.60 -30.72 46.94
N LEU A 5 53.46 -30.66 45.65
CA LEU A 5 54.53 -30.70 44.69
C LEU A 5 54.73 -29.30 44.10
N THR A 6 55.91 -28.75 44.37
CA THR A 6 56.38 -27.46 43.84
C THR A 6 57.33 -27.74 42.68
N ALA A 7 56.93 -27.31 41.47
CA ALA A 7 57.84 -27.35 40.32
C ALA A 7 58.47 -25.97 40.11
N ARG A 8 59.80 -25.95 40.13
CA ARG A 8 60.62 -24.76 39.78
C ARG A 8 60.77 -24.71 38.26
N LEU A 9 60.41 -23.60 37.67
CA LEU A 9 60.74 -23.27 36.28
C LEU A 9 62.03 -22.48 36.24
N VAL A 10 62.97 -22.99 35.46
CA VAL A 10 64.28 -22.36 35.17
C VAL A 10 64.10 -21.54 33.88
N PHE A 11 64.33 -20.25 33.96
CA PHE A 11 64.31 -19.38 32.77
C PHE A 11 65.74 -19.29 32.19
N THR A 12 65.92 -19.65 30.94
CA THR A 12 67.03 -19.28 30.08
C THR A 12 66.69 -18.09 29.21
N PRO A 13 67.54 -17.06 29.06
CA PRO A 13 67.22 -15.92 28.19
C PRO A 13 67.53 -16.26 26.73
N LEU A 14 66.57 -16.07 25.86
CA LEU A 14 66.77 -16.15 24.42
C LEU A 14 66.97 -14.74 23.83
N THR A 15 67.90 -14.70 22.97
CA THR A 15 68.50 -13.64 22.17
C THR A 15 67.51 -12.82 21.33
N THR A 16 67.82 -11.55 21.17
CA THR A 16 67.27 -10.51 20.32
C THR A 16 66.89 -10.99 18.92
N ASN A 17 65.61 -10.89 18.57
CA ASN A 17 65.14 -11.01 17.18
C ASN A 17 64.69 -9.64 16.66
N THR A 18 65.33 -9.23 15.59
CA THR A 18 65.04 -8.04 14.77
C THR A 18 63.61 -8.12 14.21
N ILE A 19 62.74 -7.20 14.61
CA ILE A 19 61.39 -7.07 14.05
C ILE A 19 61.45 -6.33 12.73
N MET A 20 61.31 -7.01 11.64
CA MET A 20 61.13 -6.45 10.31
C MET A 20 59.72 -5.87 10.22
N LYS A 21 59.55 -4.55 10.21
CA LYS A 21 58.26 -3.88 9.99
C LYS A 21 57.91 -3.98 8.51
N ILE A 22 56.98 -4.87 8.17
CA ILE A 22 56.34 -4.90 6.85
C ILE A 22 55.18 -3.91 6.87
N ASN A 23 55.37 -2.78 6.19
CA ASN A 23 54.27 -1.85 5.90
C ASN A 23 53.44 -2.40 4.75
N ILE A 24 52.31 -3.05 5.05
CA ILE A 24 51.33 -3.42 4.06
C ILE A 24 50.36 -2.23 3.92
N SER A 25 50.58 -1.39 2.90
CA SER A 25 49.58 -0.43 2.44
C SER A 25 48.50 -1.18 1.66
N ILE A 26 47.37 -1.42 2.30
CA ILE A 26 46.15 -1.90 1.63
C ILE A 26 45.50 -0.69 0.99
N PRO A 27 45.39 -0.60 -0.35
CA PRO A 27 44.59 0.46 -0.97
C PRO A 27 43.12 0.17 -0.65
N LEU A 28 42.47 1.10 0.05
CA LEU A 28 41.02 1.07 0.30
C LEU A 28 40.33 1.31 -1.04
N LEU A 29 40.01 0.20 -1.73
CA LEU A 29 39.22 0.24 -2.96
C LEU A 29 37.79 0.53 -2.54
N PHE A 30 37.36 1.78 -2.66
CA PHE A 30 35.94 2.14 -2.56
C PHE A 30 35.23 1.47 -3.74
N LEU A 31 34.66 0.29 -3.50
CA LEU A 31 33.71 -0.33 -4.39
C LEU A 31 32.41 0.50 -4.30
N LEU A 32 32.29 1.48 -5.18
CA LEU A 32 31.02 2.20 -5.38
C LEU A 32 30.04 1.16 -5.95
N ALA A 33 29.30 0.49 -5.05
CA ALA A 33 28.21 -0.38 -5.44
C ALA A 33 27.16 0.50 -6.15
N CYS A 34 27.26 0.56 -7.46
CA CYS A 34 26.18 1.07 -8.31
C CYS A 34 25.00 0.12 -8.10
N LEU A 35 24.11 0.46 -7.14
CA LEU A 35 22.83 -0.22 -7.01
C LEU A 35 22.13 -0.01 -8.36
N PRO A 36 21.67 -1.08 -9.03
CA PRO A 36 20.88 -0.91 -10.23
C PRO A 36 19.64 -0.11 -9.81
N SER A 37 19.55 1.14 -10.26
CA SER A 37 18.28 1.84 -10.32
C SER A 37 17.36 0.95 -11.14
N THR A 38 16.44 0.27 -10.50
CA THR A 38 15.35 -0.39 -11.21
C THR A 38 14.55 0.73 -11.86
N ALA A 39 14.95 1.09 -13.08
CA ALA A 39 14.16 1.92 -13.96
C ALA A 39 12.82 1.20 -14.11
N HIS A 40 11.83 1.62 -13.31
CA HIS A 40 10.46 1.20 -13.51
C HIS A 40 10.10 1.67 -14.92
N ALA A 41 9.85 0.70 -15.82
CA ALA A 41 9.37 0.99 -17.14
C ALA A 41 8.25 2.05 -17.02
N GLU A 42 8.45 3.23 -17.61
CA GLU A 42 7.40 4.24 -17.70
C GLU A 42 6.20 3.58 -18.35
N THR A 43 5.21 3.25 -17.56
CA THR A 43 3.98 2.68 -18.08
C THR A 43 3.29 3.81 -18.83
N LYS A 44 3.19 3.65 -20.16
CA LYS A 44 2.66 4.65 -21.09
C LYS A 44 1.39 5.32 -20.56
N GLY A 45 1.44 6.63 -20.35
CA GLY A 45 0.33 7.47 -19.92
C GLY A 45 0.11 7.57 -18.39
N PHE A 46 0.95 6.94 -17.56
CA PHE A 46 0.92 7.14 -16.12
C PHE A 46 1.85 8.27 -15.70
N THR A 47 1.39 9.09 -14.76
CA THR A 47 2.15 10.14 -14.10
C THR A 47 2.29 9.82 -12.63
N SER A 48 3.47 10.01 -12.05
CA SER A 48 3.65 9.91 -10.60
C SER A 48 2.86 11.02 -9.91
N ILE A 49 2.06 10.65 -8.90
CA ILE A 49 1.32 11.58 -8.04
C ILE A 49 1.85 11.60 -6.61
N PHE A 50 2.96 10.91 -6.37
CA PHE A 50 3.74 10.94 -5.13
C PHE A 50 5.21 11.11 -5.49
N ASP A 51 5.86 12.11 -4.90
CA ASP A 51 7.25 12.49 -5.21
C ASP A 51 8.30 11.66 -4.45
N GLY A 52 7.88 10.82 -3.50
CA GLY A 52 8.76 10.03 -2.65
C GLY A 52 9.49 10.84 -1.58
N ALA A 53 9.26 12.16 -1.48
CA ALA A 53 10.01 13.04 -0.60
C ALA A 53 9.10 13.82 0.38
N SER A 54 7.85 14.09 -0.01
CA SER A 54 6.94 14.95 0.76
C SER A 54 5.47 14.57 0.55
N LEU A 55 4.59 15.18 1.35
CA LEU A 55 3.14 15.11 1.16
C LEU A 55 2.62 16.12 0.12
N LYS A 56 3.49 16.69 -0.71
CA LYS A 56 3.07 17.65 -1.74
C LYS A 56 2.02 17.04 -2.67
N GLY A 57 0.87 17.73 -2.79
CA GLY A 57 -0.28 17.24 -3.57
C GLY A 57 -1.18 16.27 -2.81
N TRP A 58 -0.94 16.11 -1.50
CA TRP A 58 -1.74 15.29 -0.61
C TRP A 58 -2.08 16.05 0.66
N GLU A 59 -3.32 15.98 1.11
CA GLU A 59 -3.81 16.64 2.33
C GLU A 59 -4.49 15.61 3.24
N PRO A 60 -4.08 15.51 4.52
CA PRO A 60 -4.78 14.72 5.51
C PRO A 60 -6.14 15.35 5.85
N THR A 61 -7.13 14.52 6.16
CA THR A 61 -8.40 15.00 6.70
C THR A 61 -8.21 15.53 8.11
N LYS A 62 -9.14 16.40 8.54
CA LYS A 62 -9.15 16.97 9.88
C LYS A 62 -9.10 15.86 10.95
N GLY A 63 -8.18 16.00 11.89
CA GLY A 63 -7.94 15.03 12.94
C GLY A 63 -6.94 13.93 12.59
N ALA A 64 -6.44 13.88 11.34
CA ALA A 64 -5.43 12.94 10.89
C ALA A 64 -4.14 13.65 10.40
N GLU A 65 -3.92 14.89 10.79
CA GLU A 65 -2.84 15.76 10.29
C GLU A 65 -1.45 15.17 10.58
N ASN A 66 -1.29 14.49 11.72
CA ASN A 66 -0.02 13.89 12.13
C ASN A 66 0.05 12.37 11.85
N ALA A 67 -0.99 11.81 11.21
CA ALA A 67 -1.07 10.38 10.93
C ALA A 67 -0.25 9.96 9.69
N TRP A 68 0.23 10.91 8.89
CA TRP A 68 0.92 10.66 7.63
C TRP A 68 2.29 11.30 7.59
N ARG A 69 3.27 10.55 7.11
CA ARG A 69 4.65 11.03 6.93
C ARG A 69 5.31 10.37 5.74
N VAL A 70 6.41 10.93 5.29
CA VAL A 70 7.26 10.35 4.23
C VAL A 70 8.63 10.05 4.82
N ALA A 71 9.16 8.87 4.54
CA ALA A 71 10.51 8.47 4.87
C ALA A 71 11.02 7.46 3.83
N ASP A 72 12.27 7.61 3.38
CA ASP A 72 12.96 6.70 2.46
C ASP A 72 12.17 6.36 1.18
N GLY A 73 11.49 7.35 0.61
CA GLY A 73 10.66 7.15 -0.60
C GLY A 73 9.30 6.49 -0.34
N ILE A 74 8.93 6.30 0.93
CA ILE A 74 7.72 5.61 1.36
C ILE A 74 6.76 6.60 2.02
N LEU A 75 5.50 6.58 1.61
CA LEU A 75 4.39 7.23 2.28
C LEU A 75 3.87 6.30 3.38
N ILE A 76 3.94 6.74 4.63
CA ILE A 76 3.60 5.94 5.80
C ILE A 76 2.41 6.56 6.50
N GLY A 77 1.37 5.76 6.69
CA GLY A 77 0.20 6.11 7.49
C GLY A 77 0.18 5.31 8.80
N THR A 78 -0.14 5.97 9.91
CA THR A 78 -0.29 5.35 11.23
C THR A 78 -1.68 5.62 11.79
N GLY A 79 -2.30 4.60 12.37
CA GLY A 79 -3.63 4.69 12.96
C GLY A 79 -3.68 5.31 14.37
N ASP A 80 -2.61 5.96 14.83
CA ASP A 80 -2.51 6.48 16.20
C ASP A 80 -3.57 7.53 16.52
N GLN A 81 -4.05 8.25 15.51
CA GLN A 81 -5.14 9.24 15.59
C GLN A 81 -6.52 8.64 15.23
N GLY A 82 -6.59 7.32 15.04
CA GLY A 82 -7.80 6.63 14.62
C GLY A 82 -8.04 6.67 13.11
N ARG A 83 -9.31 6.59 12.71
CA ARG A 83 -9.70 6.62 11.29
C ARG A 83 -9.42 7.99 10.67
N GLY A 84 -8.85 8.00 9.48
CA GLY A 84 -8.58 9.21 8.72
C GLY A 84 -8.25 8.91 7.27
N TYR A 85 -8.17 9.97 6.48
CA TYR A 85 -7.85 9.86 5.07
C TYR A 85 -6.72 10.82 4.70
N LEU A 86 -5.96 10.44 3.66
CA LEU A 86 -5.05 11.32 2.94
C LEU A 86 -5.60 11.53 1.54
N THR A 87 -6.00 12.75 1.22
CA THR A 87 -6.68 13.11 -0.02
C THR A 87 -5.70 13.66 -1.05
N TYR A 88 -5.73 13.13 -2.27
CA TYR A 88 -5.00 13.69 -3.39
C TYR A 88 -5.66 14.97 -3.89
N THR A 89 -4.92 16.09 -3.87
CA THR A 89 -5.45 17.43 -4.17
C THR A 89 -5.20 17.88 -5.61
N GLY A 90 -4.38 17.15 -6.37
CA GLY A 90 -4.04 17.49 -7.75
C GLY A 90 -5.25 17.48 -8.71
N HIS A 91 -6.25 16.63 -8.44
CA HIS A 91 -7.50 16.57 -9.20
C HIS A 91 -8.67 16.19 -8.29
N LYS A 92 -9.67 17.07 -8.21
CA LYS A 92 -10.86 16.86 -7.35
C LYS A 92 -12.06 16.21 -8.07
N HIS A 93 -11.99 16.04 -9.40
CA HIS A 93 -13.11 15.57 -10.22
C HIS A 93 -12.68 14.46 -11.20
N LEU A 94 -11.98 13.46 -10.68
CA LEU A 94 -11.57 12.30 -11.47
C LEU A 94 -12.78 11.40 -11.74
N ALA A 95 -13.05 11.13 -13.01
CA ALA A 95 -14.11 10.21 -13.45
C ALA A 95 -13.50 8.85 -13.80
N ASP A 96 -12.90 8.75 -14.98
CA ASP A 96 -12.25 7.54 -15.47
C ASP A 96 -10.75 7.61 -15.23
N LEU A 97 -10.21 6.56 -14.65
CA LEU A 97 -8.81 6.52 -14.24
C LEU A 97 -8.25 5.10 -14.19
N GLU A 98 -6.94 5.02 -14.26
CA GLU A 98 -6.17 3.89 -13.78
C GLU A 98 -5.18 4.39 -12.71
N MET A 99 -5.11 3.70 -11.58
CA MET A 99 -4.18 4.01 -10.50
C MET A 99 -3.32 2.79 -10.19
N LYS A 100 -2.00 2.98 -10.11
CA LYS A 100 -1.04 1.93 -9.74
C LYS A 100 -0.23 2.38 -8.54
N PHE A 101 0.02 1.46 -7.62
CA PHE A 101 0.87 1.68 -6.46
C PHE A 101 1.27 0.35 -5.84
N SER A 102 2.25 0.36 -4.95
CA SER A 102 2.53 -0.78 -4.08
C SER A 102 2.15 -0.43 -2.65
N TYR A 103 1.62 -1.40 -1.90
CA TYR A 103 1.35 -1.26 -0.48
C TYR A 103 1.93 -2.44 0.32
N ARG A 104 2.17 -2.21 1.61
CA ARG A 104 2.40 -3.27 2.58
C ARG A 104 1.89 -2.89 3.95
N PHE A 105 1.61 -3.91 4.76
CA PHE A 105 1.40 -3.79 6.19
C PHE A 105 2.58 -4.46 6.89
N PRO A 106 3.40 -3.71 7.66
CA PRO A 106 4.47 -4.30 8.46
C PRO A 106 3.96 -5.30 9.50
N ASP A 107 2.72 -5.11 9.96
CA ASP A 107 1.97 -6.00 10.84
C ASP A 107 0.51 -6.11 10.35
N LYS A 108 -0.45 -6.16 11.25
CA LYS A 108 -1.88 -6.19 10.94
C LYS A 108 -2.40 -4.79 10.60
N GLY A 109 -3.41 -4.71 9.77
CA GLY A 109 -4.06 -3.46 9.44
C GLY A 109 -5.16 -3.62 8.42
N ASN A 110 -6.03 -2.63 8.39
CA ASN A 110 -7.11 -2.43 7.44
C ASN A 110 -6.96 -1.03 6.85
N SER A 111 -6.95 -0.93 5.54
CA SER A 111 -6.80 0.31 4.79
C SER A 111 -7.55 0.17 3.47
N GLY A 112 -7.43 1.16 2.62
CA GLY A 112 -7.96 1.09 1.26
C GLY A 112 -7.79 2.38 0.50
N VAL A 113 -8.28 2.36 -0.72
CA VAL A 113 -8.27 3.50 -1.63
C VAL A 113 -9.69 3.84 -2.03
N SER A 114 -10.16 5.01 -1.62
CA SER A 114 -11.41 5.56 -2.11
C SER A 114 -11.19 6.25 -3.45
N ILE A 115 -12.05 5.95 -4.42
CA ILE A 115 -12.12 6.64 -5.71
C ILE A 115 -13.49 7.28 -5.89
N ARG A 116 -13.56 8.31 -6.73
CA ARG A 116 -14.75 9.15 -6.91
C ARG A 116 -15.32 9.64 -5.57
N ALA A 117 -14.43 9.90 -4.60
CA ALA A 117 -14.81 10.36 -3.28
C ALA A 117 -15.36 11.80 -3.35
N ILE A 118 -16.52 12.01 -2.74
CA ILE A 118 -17.16 13.30 -2.56
C ILE A 118 -17.60 13.45 -1.11
N GLU A 119 -17.73 14.65 -0.61
CA GLU A 119 -18.26 14.91 0.74
C GLU A 119 -19.68 14.31 0.87
N ASP A 120 -19.97 13.74 2.04
CA ASP A 120 -21.30 13.23 2.34
C ASP A 120 -22.16 14.30 3.04
N GLU A 121 -23.00 14.95 2.27
CA GLU A 121 -23.92 15.96 2.77
C GLU A 121 -24.96 15.42 3.76
N THR A 122 -25.11 14.09 3.85
CA THR A 122 -26.04 13.46 4.80
C THR A 122 -25.49 13.40 6.22
N GLY A 123 -24.18 13.59 6.38
CA GLY A 123 -23.48 13.52 7.68
C GLY A 123 -23.36 12.09 8.26
N LYS A 124 -23.73 11.07 7.51
CA LYS A 124 -23.60 9.66 7.95
C LYS A 124 -22.18 9.15 7.83
N ARG A 125 -21.40 9.67 6.89
CA ARG A 125 -19.98 9.43 6.67
C ARG A 125 -19.30 10.75 6.36
N ASP A 126 -17.98 10.82 6.42
CA ASP A 126 -17.24 12.00 5.95
C ASP A 126 -17.31 12.12 4.43
N PHE A 127 -17.27 10.97 3.74
CA PHE A 127 -17.27 10.89 2.28
C PHE A 127 -18.14 9.75 1.76
N LYS A 128 -18.73 9.97 0.59
CA LYS A 128 -19.27 8.92 -0.27
C LYS A 128 -18.18 8.50 -1.25
N SER A 129 -17.96 7.22 -1.45
CA SER A 129 -16.93 6.71 -2.38
C SER A 129 -17.19 5.27 -2.80
N TYR A 130 -16.51 4.82 -3.86
CA TYR A 130 -16.23 3.42 -4.08
C TYR A 130 -14.87 3.13 -3.48
N HIS A 131 -14.79 2.16 -2.58
CA HIS A 131 -13.63 1.90 -1.77
C HIS A 131 -13.01 0.54 -2.12
N ALA A 132 -11.78 0.57 -2.64
CA ALA A 132 -10.99 -0.63 -2.88
C ALA A 132 -10.29 -0.99 -1.57
N ASP A 133 -10.76 -2.02 -0.91
CA ASP A 133 -10.26 -2.46 0.39
C ASP A 133 -8.91 -3.14 0.29
N LEU A 134 -8.00 -2.72 1.15
CA LEU A 134 -6.68 -3.29 1.36
C LEU A 134 -6.55 -3.75 2.81
N GLY A 135 -6.02 -4.95 3.01
CA GLY A 135 -5.83 -5.49 4.34
C GLY A 135 -4.58 -6.35 4.42
N HIS A 136 -4.16 -6.65 5.64
CA HIS A 136 -3.09 -7.61 5.85
C HIS A 136 -3.52 -9.02 5.43
N LYS A 137 -2.55 -9.86 5.06
CA LYS A 137 -2.84 -11.28 4.77
C LYS A 137 -3.49 -11.93 6.00
N GLY A 138 -4.70 -12.48 5.83
CA GLY A 138 -5.47 -13.12 6.89
C GLY A 138 -6.66 -12.33 7.45
N ILE A 139 -6.83 -11.04 7.08
CA ILE A 139 -8.00 -10.26 7.53
C ILE A 139 -9.34 -10.76 6.95
N GLY A 140 -9.27 -11.55 5.90
CA GLY A 140 -10.45 -12.13 5.26
C GLY A 140 -10.77 -11.51 3.90
N LYS A 141 -11.57 -12.24 3.11
CA LYS A 141 -11.90 -11.87 1.74
C LYS A 141 -12.89 -10.71 1.62
N ASN A 142 -13.57 -10.39 2.70
CA ASN A 142 -14.52 -9.28 2.77
C ASN A 142 -13.86 -7.93 3.01
N VAL A 143 -12.55 -7.91 3.24
CA VAL A 143 -11.73 -6.70 3.35
C VAL A 143 -10.61 -6.76 2.32
N MET A 144 -9.64 -7.67 2.48
CA MET A 144 -8.50 -7.70 1.58
C MET A 144 -8.91 -8.07 0.15
N GLY A 145 -8.85 -7.07 -0.72
CA GLY A 145 -9.15 -7.21 -2.15
C GLY A 145 -10.63 -7.13 -2.51
N ALA A 146 -11.47 -6.60 -1.62
CA ALA A 146 -12.88 -6.34 -1.85
C ALA A 146 -13.14 -4.93 -2.40
N TRP A 147 -14.34 -4.71 -2.91
CA TRP A 147 -14.93 -3.39 -3.05
C TRP A 147 -15.97 -3.17 -1.96
N ASP A 148 -15.89 -2.04 -1.27
CA ASP A 148 -16.86 -1.56 -0.31
C ASP A 148 -17.55 -0.29 -0.83
N PHE A 149 -18.87 -0.17 -0.59
CA PHE A 149 -19.68 0.91 -1.11
C PHE A 149 -19.99 1.93 0.00
N HIS A 150 -19.16 2.95 0.12
CA HIS A 150 -19.44 4.08 1.01
C HIS A 150 -20.50 4.99 0.40
N THR A 151 -21.73 4.46 0.21
CA THR A 151 -22.81 5.15 -0.47
C THR A 151 -24.08 5.17 0.39
N PRO A 152 -24.15 6.03 1.45
CA PRO A 152 -25.31 6.11 2.34
C PRO A 152 -26.62 6.29 1.57
N GLY A 153 -27.63 5.50 1.94
CA GLY A 153 -28.95 5.53 1.29
C GLY A 153 -29.08 4.62 0.05
N ARG A 154 -28.02 3.90 -0.31
CA ARG A 154 -28.07 2.82 -1.29
C ARG A 154 -28.01 1.45 -0.60
N ILE A 155 -28.42 0.40 -1.33
CA ILE A 155 -28.17 -0.98 -0.90
C ILE A 155 -26.67 -1.24 -0.99
N GLU A 156 -26.08 -1.77 0.08
CA GLU A 156 -24.71 -2.20 0.10
C GLU A 156 -24.61 -3.65 -0.39
N HIS A 157 -24.19 -3.82 -1.64
CA HIS A 157 -24.02 -5.12 -2.24
C HIS A 157 -22.64 -5.70 -1.93
N ARG A 158 -22.60 -7.02 -1.70
CA ARG A 158 -21.34 -7.74 -1.47
C ARG A 158 -20.50 -7.75 -2.75
N CYS A 159 -19.23 -7.35 -2.67
CA CYS A 159 -18.23 -7.51 -3.72
C CYS A 159 -16.88 -7.89 -3.09
N PHE A 160 -16.77 -9.12 -2.60
CA PHE A 160 -15.58 -9.62 -1.90
C PHE A 160 -14.48 -10.04 -2.87
N ARG A 161 -13.26 -10.30 -2.38
CA ARG A 161 -12.23 -10.95 -3.17
C ARG A 161 -12.76 -12.25 -3.80
N GLY A 162 -12.62 -12.36 -5.12
CA GLY A 162 -13.15 -13.45 -5.93
C GLY A 162 -14.53 -13.19 -6.52
N ASP A 163 -15.18 -12.07 -6.18
CA ASP A 163 -16.52 -11.76 -6.68
C ASP A 163 -16.45 -10.83 -7.91
N ARG A 164 -17.28 -11.16 -8.91
CA ARG A 164 -17.75 -10.24 -9.96
C ARG A 164 -19.18 -9.87 -9.63
N LEU A 165 -19.42 -8.61 -9.32
CA LEU A 165 -20.74 -8.07 -8.99
C LEU A 165 -21.31 -7.29 -10.17
N VAL A 166 -22.56 -7.56 -10.54
CA VAL A 166 -23.35 -6.72 -11.45
C VAL A 166 -24.55 -6.18 -10.67
N ILE A 167 -24.64 -4.85 -10.57
CA ILE A 167 -25.78 -4.15 -9.97
C ILE A 167 -26.67 -3.67 -11.11
N ASN A 168 -27.91 -4.16 -11.16
CA ASN A 168 -28.88 -3.84 -12.19
C ASN A 168 -29.52 -2.46 -12.00
N ALA A 169 -30.29 -2.01 -12.99
CA ALA A 169 -30.95 -0.70 -12.93
C ALA A 169 -32.02 -0.60 -11.82
N ASP A 170 -32.61 -1.71 -11.43
CA ASP A 170 -33.60 -1.84 -10.36
C ASP A 170 -32.97 -2.05 -8.97
N ASP A 171 -31.61 -1.95 -8.88
CA ASP A 171 -30.81 -2.19 -7.67
C ASP A 171 -30.78 -3.67 -7.21
N SER A 172 -31.22 -4.59 -8.02
CA SER A 172 -30.94 -6.02 -7.82
C SER A 172 -29.48 -6.32 -8.16
N ALA A 173 -28.92 -7.38 -7.61
CA ALA A 173 -27.51 -7.73 -7.82
C ALA A 173 -27.33 -9.20 -8.24
N THR A 174 -26.38 -9.42 -9.12
CA THR A 174 -25.88 -10.75 -9.49
C THR A 174 -24.40 -10.84 -9.14
N ILE A 175 -24.02 -11.89 -8.43
CA ILE A 175 -22.63 -12.16 -8.06
C ILE A 175 -22.20 -13.48 -8.71
N THR A 176 -21.06 -13.44 -9.40
CA THR A 176 -20.43 -14.62 -9.98
C THR A 176 -18.98 -14.70 -9.53
N GLU A 177 -18.42 -15.89 -9.52
CA GLU A 177 -17.01 -16.11 -9.15
C GLU A 177 -16.07 -15.70 -10.30
N ILE A 178 -14.98 -15.02 -9.97
CA ILE A 178 -13.88 -14.75 -10.89
C ILE A 178 -13.02 -16.01 -10.99
N LYS A 179 -13.01 -16.65 -12.17
CA LYS A 179 -12.12 -17.78 -12.44
C LYS A 179 -10.67 -17.30 -12.49
N ASP A 180 -9.76 -18.07 -11.89
CA ASP A 180 -8.32 -17.75 -11.82
C ASP A 180 -8.00 -16.38 -11.21
N GLY A 181 -8.91 -15.87 -10.37
CA GLY A 181 -8.77 -14.62 -9.65
C GLY A 181 -7.71 -14.69 -8.55
N LEU A 182 -7.59 -13.60 -7.82
CA LEU A 182 -6.66 -13.48 -6.68
C LEU A 182 -7.02 -14.48 -5.58
N SER A 183 -6.06 -15.34 -5.25
CA SER A 183 -6.14 -16.26 -4.11
C SER A 183 -5.46 -15.66 -2.86
N PHE A 184 -5.68 -16.30 -1.72
CA PHE A 184 -4.99 -15.94 -0.49
C PHE A 184 -3.45 -16.09 -0.60
N ASP A 185 -2.98 -17.08 -1.37
CA ASP A 185 -1.55 -17.37 -1.51
C ASP A 185 -0.82 -16.39 -2.43
N ASP A 186 -1.57 -15.65 -3.24
CA ASP A 186 -1.00 -14.60 -4.12
C ASP A 186 -0.64 -13.32 -3.35
N ILE A 187 -1.04 -13.21 -2.07
CA ILE A 187 -0.76 -12.04 -1.23
C ILE A 187 0.54 -12.23 -0.45
N ASN A 188 1.44 -11.29 -0.61
CA ASN A 188 2.72 -11.24 0.09
C ASN A 188 2.52 -10.72 1.52
N SER A 189 2.67 -11.60 2.53
CA SER A 189 2.54 -11.20 3.93
C SER A 189 3.69 -10.29 4.34
N GLN A 190 3.40 -9.13 4.93
CA GLN A 190 4.37 -8.13 5.40
C GLN A 190 5.36 -7.65 4.34
N GLN A 191 5.12 -7.96 3.08
CA GLN A 191 5.91 -7.54 1.93
C GLN A 191 5.06 -6.69 0.98
N TRP A 192 5.72 -6.11 -0.01
CA TRP A 192 5.06 -5.28 -1.01
C TRP A 192 4.09 -6.09 -1.88
N ASN A 193 2.89 -5.55 -2.04
CA ASN A 193 1.87 -6.02 -2.97
C ASN A 193 1.56 -4.90 -3.96
N ASP A 194 1.59 -5.22 -5.24
CA ASP A 194 1.28 -4.28 -6.31
C ASP A 194 -0.22 -4.22 -6.56
N VAL A 195 -0.75 -3.01 -6.68
CA VAL A 195 -2.17 -2.76 -6.92
C VAL A 195 -2.36 -2.01 -8.22
N HIS A 196 -3.40 -2.39 -8.97
CA HIS A 196 -3.89 -1.66 -10.11
C HIS A 196 -5.42 -1.52 -10.00
N ILE A 197 -5.88 -0.31 -9.78
CA ILE A 197 -7.29 0.06 -9.78
C ILE A 197 -7.63 0.60 -11.16
N ILE A 198 -8.73 0.11 -11.76
CA ILE A 198 -9.26 0.59 -13.04
C ILE A 198 -10.71 1.01 -12.81
N ALA A 199 -11.02 2.25 -13.17
CA ALA A 199 -12.38 2.78 -13.17
C ALA A 199 -12.69 3.36 -14.55
N ARG A 200 -13.66 2.78 -15.26
CA ARG A 200 -14.08 3.23 -16.59
C ARG A 200 -15.61 3.22 -16.70
N GLY A 201 -16.21 4.39 -16.83
CA GLY A 201 -17.66 4.52 -16.88
C GLY A 201 -18.29 3.95 -15.61
N ASN A 202 -18.94 2.81 -15.76
CA ASN A 202 -19.63 2.09 -14.69
C ASN A 202 -18.95 0.75 -14.31
N HIS A 203 -17.76 0.48 -14.83
CA HIS A 203 -16.99 -0.74 -14.58
C HIS A 203 -15.74 -0.45 -13.76
N PHE A 204 -15.54 -1.19 -12.68
CA PHE A 204 -14.48 -1.00 -11.69
C PHE A 204 -13.79 -2.33 -11.40
N GLN A 205 -12.47 -2.32 -11.44
CA GLN A 205 -11.64 -3.50 -11.23
C GLN A 205 -10.56 -3.23 -10.19
N LEU A 206 -10.36 -4.16 -9.27
CA LEU A 206 -9.25 -4.20 -8.33
C LEU A 206 -8.36 -5.39 -8.66
N ILE A 207 -7.12 -5.09 -9.04
CA ILE A 207 -6.11 -6.08 -9.41
C ILE A 207 -4.99 -5.99 -8.38
N ILE A 208 -4.59 -7.12 -7.80
CA ILE A 208 -3.48 -7.21 -6.84
C ILE A 208 -2.50 -8.27 -7.33
N ASN A 209 -1.21 -7.94 -7.35
CA ASN A 209 -0.13 -8.81 -7.84
C ASN A 209 -0.40 -9.40 -9.23
N GLY A 210 -1.02 -8.58 -10.12
CA GLY A 210 -1.34 -8.96 -11.49
C GLY A 210 -2.58 -9.83 -11.66
N LYS A 211 -3.28 -10.19 -10.57
CA LYS A 211 -4.52 -10.99 -10.61
C LYS A 211 -5.74 -10.17 -10.25
N LEU A 212 -6.84 -10.36 -10.97
CA LEU A 212 -8.11 -9.72 -10.68
C LEU A 212 -8.62 -10.20 -9.31
N SER A 213 -8.78 -9.27 -8.37
CA SER A 213 -9.25 -9.57 -7.02
C SER A 213 -10.77 -9.53 -6.94
N SER A 214 -11.34 -8.41 -7.36
CA SER A 214 -12.78 -8.19 -7.41
C SER A 214 -13.12 -7.16 -8.47
N GLU A 215 -14.33 -7.23 -9.00
CA GLU A 215 -14.80 -6.22 -9.93
C GLU A 215 -16.31 -6.00 -9.77
N PHE A 216 -16.75 -4.80 -10.09
CA PHE A 216 -18.17 -4.53 -10.18
C PHE A 216 -18.54 -3.70 -11.40
N ILE A 217 -19.77 -3.92 -11.88
CA ILE A 217 -20.42 -3.13 -12.93
C ILE A 217 -21.75 -2.66 -12.36
N GLU A 218 -22.01 -1.34 -12.40
CA GLU A 218 -23.28 -0.82 -11.92
C GLU A 218 -24.10 -0.19 -13.05
N HIS A 219 -25.34 -0.65 -13.20
CA HIS A 219 -26.31 -0.13 -14.17
C HIS A 219 -27.36 0.77 -13.53
N LEU A 220 -27.15 1.20 -12.29
CA LEU A 220 -28.04 2.12 -11.61
C LEU A 220 -28.26 3.40 -12.41
N PRO A 221 -29.41 4.07 -12.25
CA PRO A 221 -29.63 5.40 -12.80
C PRO A 221 -28.50 6.35 -12.42
N GLU A 222 -28.14 7.27 -13.31
CA GLU A 222 -27.01 8.17 -13.12
C GLU A 222 -27.05 8.97 -11.81
N ALA A 223 -28.24 9.36 -11.35
CA ALA A 223 -28.43 10.10 -10.11
C ALA A 223 -28.02 9.31 -8.85
N LYS A 224 -27.95 7.97 -8.94
CA LYS A 224 -27.53 7.08 -7.85
C LYS A 224 -26.04 6.71 -7.91
N ARG A 225 -25.36 6.99 -9.02
CA ARG A 225 -23.94 6.61 -9.22
C ARG A 225 -22.99 7.75 -8.84
N LEU A 226 -21.83 7.39 -8.29
CA LEU A 226 -20.72 8.32 -8.15
C LEU A 226 -19.98 8.42 -9.50
N LYS A 227 -20.06 9.59 -10.16
CA LYS A 227 -19.51 9.77 -11.51
C LYS A 227 -18.06 10.25 -11.49
N LYS A 228 -17.71 11.08 -10.54
CA LYS A 228 -16.39 11.71 -10.40
C LYS A 228 -16.15 12.17 -8.96
N GLY A 229 -14.89 12.31 -8.58
CA GLY A 229 -14.52 12.78 -7.25
C GLY A 229 -13.02 12.70 -7.01
N MET A 230 -12.63 12.69 -5.76
CA MET A 230 -11.26 12.63 -5.29
C MET A 230 -10.75 11.20 -5.16
N ILE A 231 -9.43 11.07 -5.01
CA ILE A 231 -8.76 9.85 -4.55
C ILE A 231 -8.34 10.07 -3.10
N GLN A 232 -8.54 9.05 -2.25
CA GLN A 232 -8.15 9.08 -0.84
C GLN A 232 -7.54 7.75 -0.43
N LEU A 233 -6.44 7.80 0.35
CA LEU A 233 -5.89 6.66 1.08
C LEU A 233 -6.48 6.66 2.48
N GLN A 234 -6.84 5.48 3.03
CA GLN A 234 -7.54 5.36 4.32
C GLN A 234 -6.62 4.83 5.41
N LEU A 235 -6.84 5.32 6.63
CA LEU A 235 -6.48 4.64 7.89
C LEU A 235 -7.76 4.19 8.56
N HIS A 236 -7.87 2.91 8.91
CA HIS A 236 -9.10 2.36 9.46
C HIS A 236 -8.97 2.01 10.95
N ASP A 237 -7.92 1.27 11.33
CA ASP A 237 -7.78 0.70 12.67
C ASP A 237 -6.81 1.51 13.54
N PRO A 238 -7.10 1.69 14.85
CA PRO A 238 -6.13 2.23 15.79
C PRO A 238 -4.85 1.41 15.82
N GLY A 239 -3.69 2.07 15.85
CA GLY A 239 -2.37 1.44 15.96
C GLY A 239 -1.89 0.72 14.72
N MET A 240 -2.62 0.74 13.61
CA MET A 240 -2.16 0.17 12.34
C MET A 240 -1.02 0.97 11.74
N ILE A 241 -0.21 0.31 10.91
CA ILE A 241 0.75 0.95 10.02
C ILE A 241 0.50 0.43 8.61
N VAL A 242 0.35 1.35 7.66
CA VAL A 242 0.31 1.03 6.23
C VAL A 242 1.34 1.86 5.50
N GLU A 243 1.98 1.26 4.53
CA GLU A 243 3.00 1.89 3.71
C GLU A 243 2.61 1.82 2.24
N PHE A 244 2.85 2.94 1.53
CA PHE A 244 2.60 3.07 0.09
C PHE A 244 3.85 3.60 -0.61
N ARG A 245 4.05 3.19 -1.86
CA ARG A 245 5.07 3.74 -2.75
C ARG A 245 4.65 3.64 -4.21
N ASP A 246 5.40 4.30 -5.08
CA ASP A 246 5.22 4.22 -6.55
C ASP A 246 3.81 4.58 -7.01
N ILE A 247 3.18 5.58 -6.35
CA ILE A 247 1.79 5.95 -6.61
C ILE A 247 1.70 6.71 -7.94
N ARG A 248 1.03 6.13 -8.91
CA ARG A 248 0.91 6.63 -10.28
C ARG A 248 -0.54 6.66 -10.71
N LEU A 249 -0.89 7.70 -11.44
CA LEU A 249 -2.23 7.94 -11.95
C LEU A 249 -2.20 8.12 -13.48
N LYS A 250 -3.17 7.50 -14.15
CA LYS A 250 -3.50 7.75 -15.54
C LYS A 250 -4.95 8.20 -15.64
N ILE A 251 -5.17 9.42 -16.10
CA ILE A 251 -6.50 9.95 -16.35
C ILE A 251 -6.92 9.48 -17.74
N ILE A 252 -8.08 8.85 -17.84
CA ILE A 252 -8.68 8.37 -19.09
C ILE A 252 -9.64 9.48 -19.57
N LYS A 253 -9.44 9.91 -20.79
CA LYS A 253 -10.28 10.93 -21.44
C LYS A 253 -11.40 10.28 -22.25
#